data_18bf8ed8814253fe58fb28ff2fe0ff23
#
_entry.id   18bf8ed8814253fe58fb28ff2fe0ff23
#
_cell.length_a   1.000
_cell.length_b   1.000
_cell.length_c   1.000
_cell.angle_alpha   90.00
_cell.angle_beta   90.00
_cell.angle_gamma   90.00
#
_symmetry.space_group_name_H-M   'P 1'
#
loop_
_entity.id
_entity.type
_entity.pdbx_description
1 polymer ?
#
loop_
_entity_poly.entity_id
_entity_poly.type
_entity_poly.pdbx_seq_one_letter_code
_entity_poly.pdbx_strand_id
1 'polypeptide(L)'
;MKQTEKFEHVIEFIRRIYGEDEPIPLHRPIFEGNEKAYLIDCIDSNFVSSAGSKVGEFERQVSDFTGAGNAVAVVNGTNALQIALLIAGVGGEDEVLTQALTFVATCNAISYVGASPVFIDVDKDTLGMSAKFLRKFLENHAVRRENGVFNKSTEKRIKACMPMHTFGIPCRIQEIADVCHEWGIPLIEDAAESMGSFYEKRHTGTFGLMSAVSFNGNKIITTGGGGMLLTDDDQLAKRAKHITT
;
A
#
# COMPACT_ATOMS: atom_id res chain seq x y z
N MET A 1 31.99 27.35 -9.39
CA MET A 1 30.63 27.50 -8.87
C MET A 1 30.51 26.67 -7.61
N LYS A 2 30.22 27.31 -6.49
CA LYS A 2 29.93 26.57 -5.24
C LYS A 2 28.68 25.70 -5.47
N GLN A 3 28.63 24.53 -4.89
CA GLN A 3 27.56 23.56 -5.10
C GLN A 3 26.15 24.13 -4.76
N THR A 4 26.09 25.15 -3.90
CA THR A 4 24.90 25.93 -3.54
C THR A 4 24.35 26.77 -4.70
N GLU A 5 25.18 27.41 -5.51
CA GLU A 5 24.76 28.29 -6.63
C GLU A 5 23.97 27.51 -7.71
N LYS A 6 24.22 26.20 -7.83
CA LYS A 6 23.58 25.35 -8.86
C LYS A 6 22.06 25.16 -8.62
N PHE A 7 21.61 25.26 -7.38
CA PHE A 7 20.23 24.97 -6.99
C PHE A 7 19.46 26.18 -6.46
N GLU A 8 20.07 27.38 -6.48
CA GLU A 8 19.43 28.60 -5.96
C GLU A 8 18.06 28.86 -6.61
N HIS A 9 17.97 28.74 -7.92
CA HIS A 9 16.72 28.94 -8.65
C HIS A 9 15.63 27.94 -8.27
N VAL A 10 15.99 26.71 -7.91
CA VAL A 10 15.05 25.68 -7.43
C VAL A 10 14.56 26.04 -6.03
N ILE A 11 15.50 26.47 -5.16
CA ILE A 11 15.17 26.89 -3.79
C ILE A 11 14.27 28.12 -3.80
N GLU A 12 14.58 29.13 -4.61
CA GLU A 12 13.74 30.33 -4.78
C GLU A 12 12.35 29.99 -5.33
N PHE A 13 12.28 29.08 -6.30
CA PHE A 13 11.02 28.61 -6.85
C PHE A 13 10.15 27.96 -5.77
N ILE A 14 10.72 27.04 -4.97
CA ILE A 14 10.02 26.36 -3.87
C ILE A 14 9.56 27.40 -2.83
N ARG A 15 10.43 28.30 -2.37
CA ARG A 15 10.07 29.35 -1.40
C ARG A 15 8.94 30.23 -1.90
N ARG A 16 8.97 30.60 -3.17
CA ARG A 16 7.89 31.40 -3.79
C ARG A 16 6.54 30.68 -3.77
N ILE A 17 6.53 29.35 -3.96
CA ILE A 17 5.29 28.55 -3.90
C ILE A 17 4.74 28.52 -2.47
N TYR A 18 5.61 28.28 -1.50
CA TYR A 18 5.18 28.11 -0.10
C TYR A 18 5.07 29.44 0.68
N GLY A 19 5.64 30.52 0.14
CA GLY A 19 5.60 31.84 0.80
C GLY A 19 6.32 31.89 2.15
N GLU A 20 7.29 31.01 2.37
CA GLU A 20 8.01 30.88 3.63
C GLU A 20 9.50 31.18 3.48
N ASP A 21 10.06 32.02 4.37
CA ASP A 21 11.50 32.29 4.50
C ASP A 21 12.19 31.29 5.44
N GLU A 22 11.43 30.66 6.32
CA GLU A 22 11.88 29.63 7.27
C GLU A 22 12.05 28.26 6.58
N PRO A 23 12.71 27.28 7.23
CA PRO A 23 12.82 25.95 6.69
C PRO A 23 11.46 25.33 6.38
N ILE A 24 11.26 24.96 5.12
CA ILE A 24 10.04 24.33 4.65
C ILE A 24 10.12 22.82 4.98
N PRO A 25 9.25 22.28 5.85
CA PRO A 25 9.25 20.86 6.16
C PRO A 25 8.76 20.06 4.96
N LEU A 26 9.36 18.88 4.75
CA LEU A 26 8.96 17.98 3.65
C LEU A 26 7.49 17.54 3.78
N HIS A 27 7.03 17.33 5.02
CA HIS A 27 5.65 17.02 5.37
C HIS A 27 5.23 17.82 6.59
N ARG A 28 4.10 18.52 6.48
CA ARG A 28 3.48 19.22 7.60
C ARG A 28 1.99 18.90 7.60
N PRO A 29 1.50 18.03 8.51
CA PRO A 29 0.05 17.80 8.65
C PRO A 29 -0.68 19.10 8.98
N ILE A 30 -1.85 19.27 8.36
CA ILE A 30 -2.74 20.42 8.57
C ILE A 30 -4.00 19.91 9.25
N PHE A 31 -4.39 20.54 10.36
CA PHE A 31 -5.54 20.20 11.18
C PHE A 31 -6.48 21.41 11.27
N GLU A 32 -7.36 21.57 10.29
CA GLU A 32 -8.28 22.70 10.14
C GLU A 32 -9.75 22.27 10.22
N GLY A 33 -10.01 20.98 10.41
CA GLY A 33 -11.35 20.39 10.49
C GLY A 33 -11.78 20.03 11.92
N ASN A 34 -12.43 18.90 12.02
CA ASN A 34 -13.04 18.41 13.27
C ASN A 34 -12.10 17.54 14.12
N GLU A 35 -10.81 17.45 13.80
CA GLU A 35 -9.86 16.52 14.43
C GLU A 35 -9.85 16.64 15.95
N LYS A 36 -9.79 17.89 16.46
CA LYS A 36 -9.78 18.16 17.91
C LYS A 36 -11.11 17.75 18.56
N ALA A 37 -12.22 18.07 17.91
CA ALA A 37 -13.54 17.72 18.42
C ALA A 37 -13.75 16.20 18.49
N TYR A 38 -13.31 15.47 17.47
CA TYR A 38 -13.39 14.00 17.45
C TYR A 38 -12.50 13.35 18.52
N LEU A 39 -11.30 13.89 18.76
CA LEU A 39 -10.43 13.38 19.82
C LEU A 39 -11.04 13.63 21.22
N ILE A 40 -11.61 14.82 21.46
CA ILE A 40 -12.29 15.14 22.71
C ILE A 40 -13.48 14.21 22.91
N ASP A 41 -14.33 14.02 21.90
CA ASP A 41 -15.47 13.10 21.94
C ASP A 41 -15.05 11.66 22.29
N CYS A 42 -13.95 11.16 21.73
CA CYS A 42 -13.41 9.86 22.07
C CYS A 42 -12.95 9.76 23.53
N ILE A 43 -12.34 10.82 24.06
CA ILE A 43 -11.88 10.87 25.46
C ILE A 43 -13.07 10.94 26.40
N ASP A 44 -14.02 11.84 26.15
CA ASP A 44 -15.19 12.07 27.00
C ASP A 44 -16.12 10.84 27.05
N SER A 45 -16.23 10.13 25.93
CA SER A 45 -17.00 8.89 25.81
C SER A 45 -16.26 7.64 26.29
N ASN A 46 -14.96 7.73 26.61
CA ASN A 46 -14.06 6.61 26.93
C ASN A 46 -13.86 5.58 25.79
N PHE A 47 -14.25 5.88 24.56
CA PHE A 47 -14.02 4.99 23.39
C PHE A 47 -12.67 5.35 22.72
N VAL A 48 -11.58 4.97 23.37
CA VAL A 48 -10.19 5.28 22.94
C VAL A 48 -9.44 4.07 22.35
N SER A 49 -10.11 2.95 22.13
CA SER A 49 -9.52 1.72 21.59
C SER A 49 -10.03 1.38 20.18
N SER A 50 -9.74 0.17 19.71
CA SER A 50 -10.18 -0.35 18.39
C SER A 50 -11.70 -0.59 18.25
N ALA A 51 -12.48 -0.45 19.30
CA ALA A 51 -13.90 -0.81 19.36
C ALA A 51 -14.87 0.39 19.42
N GLY A 52 -14.46 1.59 19.02
CA GLY A 52 -15.29 2.79 19.04
C GLY A 52 -16.11 3.00 17.75
N SER A 53 -17.22 3.76 17.85
CA SER A 53 -18.04 4.15 16.69
C SER A 53 -17.28 4.90 15.61
N LYS A 54 -16.27 5.70 16.00
CA LYS A 54 -15.41 6.46 15.08
C LYS A 54 -14.58 5.53 14.18
N VAL A 55 -14.18 4.35 14.67
CA VAL A 55 -13.46 3.36 13.84
C VAL A 55 -14.37 2.84 12.72
N GLY A 56 -15.59 2.42 13.05
CA GLY A 56 -16.54 1.95 12.04
C GLY A 56 -16.97 3.04 11.07
N GLU A 57 -17.12 4.29 11.54
CA GLU A 57 -17.40 5.43 10.67
C GLU A 57 -16.23 5.69 9.70
N PHE A 58 -14.99 5.62 10.17
CA PHE A 58 -13.80 5.80 9.34
C PHE A 58 -13.66 4.68 8.31
N GLU A 59 -13.86 3.42 8.69
CA GLU A 59 -13.87 2.28 7.77
C GLU A 59 -14.90 2.48 6.66
N ARG A 60 -16.13 2.87 7.00
CA ARG A 60 -17.18 3.15 6.02
C ARG A 60 -16.82 4.30 5.09
N GLN A 61 -16.31 5.42 5.61
CA GLN A 61 -15.93 6.59 4.79
C GLN A 61 -14.79 6.25 3.82
N VAL A 62 -13.80 5.46 4.24
CA VAL A 62 -12.71 5.01 3.35
C VAL A 62 -13.25 4.05 2.29
N SER A 63 -14.13 3.12 2.64
CA SER A 63 -14.81 2.24 1.69
C SER A 63 -15.60 3.06 0.64
N ASP A 64 -16.43 4.00 1.10
CA ASP A 64 -17.23 4.88 0.22
C ASP A 64 -16.33 5.73 -0.72
N PHE A 65 -15.22 6.27 -0.18
CA PHE A 65 -14.30 7.11 -0.95
C PHE A 65 -13.51 6.33 -2.01
N THR A 66 -13.03 5.14 -1.67
CA THR A 66 -12.20 4.33 -2.57
C THR A 66 -13.03 3.49 -3.54
N GLY A 67 -14.28 3.23 -3.19
CA GLY A 67 -15.15 2.29 -3.90
C GLY A 67 -14.85 0.83 -3.61
N ALA A 68 -14.00 0.53 -2.61
CA ALA A 68 -13.79 -0.84 -2.12
C ALA A 68 -15.03 -1.33 -1.37
N GLY A 69 -15.37 -2.60 -1.50
CA GLY A 69 -16.52 -3.20 -0.80
C GLY A 69 -16.37 -3.15 0.73
N ASN A 70 -15.13 -3.27 1.22
CA ASN A 70 -14.82 -3.27 2.64
C ASN A 70 -13.50 -2.55 2.92
N ALA A 71 -13.43 -1.89 4.08
CA ALA A 71 -12.23 -1.32 4.64
C ALA A 71 -12.09 -1.75 6.10
N VAL A 72 -10.90 -2.18 6.52
CA VAL A 72 -10.61 -2.65 7.88
C VAL A 72 -9.47 -1.85 8.46
N ALA A 73 -9.73 -1.07 9.52
CA ALA A 73 -8.76 -0.24 10.18
C ALA A 73 -7.71 -1.08 10.93
N VAL A 74 -6.45 -0.68 10.80
CA VAL A 74 -5.29 -1.31 11.45
C VAL A 74 -4.34 -0.24 11.97
N VAL A 75 -3.35 -0.63 12.77
CA VAL A 75 -2.46 0.32 13.44
C VAL A 75 -1.52 1.09 12.50
N ASN A 76 -1.19 0.55 11.33
CA ASN A 76 -0.41 1.24 10.29
C ASN A 76 -0.45 0.44 8.96
N GLY A 77 0.07 1.05 7.88
CA GLY A 77 0.12 0.42 6.56
C GLY A 77 0.98 -0.84 6.50
N THR A 78 2.07 -0.92 7.26
CA THR A 78 2.93 -2.12 7.33
C THR A 78 2.16 -3.33 7.86
N ASN A 79 1.37 -3.13 8.92
CA ASN A 79 0.49 -4.18 9.44
C ASN A 79 -0.62 -4.54 8.45
N ALA A 80 -1.17 -3.57 7.70
CA ALA A 80 -2.15 -3.87 6.66
C ALA A 80 -1.55 -4.81 5.60
N LEU A 81 -0.34 -4.54 5.11
CA LEU A 81 0.39 -5.41 4.17
C LEU A 81 0.66 -6.80 4.76
N GLN A 82 1.15 -6.85 6.00
CA GLN A 82 1.42 -8.12 6.69
C GLN A 82 0.15 -8.97 6.83
N ILE A 83 -0.96 -8.37 7.25
CA ILE A 83 -2.25 -9.05 7.42
C ILE A 83 -2.78 -9.54 6.07
N ALA A 84 -2.68 -8.71 5.02
CA ALA A 84 -3.07 -9.11 3.66
C ALA A 84 -2.30 -10.34 3.19
N LEU A 85 -0.97 -10.39 3.42
CA LEU A 85 -0.14 -11.54 3.10
C LEU A 85 -0.52 -12.79 3.92
N LEU A 86 -0.73 -12.64 5.23
CA LEU A 86 -1.17 -13.75 6.11
C LEU A 86 -2.52 -14.31 5.64
N ILE A 87 -3.48 -13.45 5.30
CA ILE A 87 -4.81 -13.85 4.84
C ILE A 87 -4.73 -14.54 3.47
N ALA A 88 -3.84 -14.08 2.58
CA ALA A 88 -3.56 -14.74 1.31
C ALA A 88 -2.83 -16.09 1.48
N GLY A 89 -2.47 -16.45 2.69
CA GLY A 89 -1.82 -17.71 3.04
C GLY A 89 -0.34 -17.74 2.66
N VAL A 90 0.33 -16.59 2.66
CA VAL A 90 1.79 -16.49 2.48
C VAL A 90 2.50 -16.90 3.75
N GLY A 91 3.57 -17.70 3.63
CA GLY A 91 4.36 -18.22 4.76
C GLY A 91 5.84 -18.39 4.44
N GLY A 92 6.58 -19.03 5.36
CA GLY A 92 8.05 -19.07 5.35
C GLY A 92 8.70 -19.74 4.13
N GLU A 93 7.99 -20.62 3.46
CA GLU A 93 8.51 -21.33 2.27
C GLU A 93 8.06 -20.67 0.95
N ASP A 94 7.42 -19.49 1.04
CA ASP A 94 6.89 -18.80 -0.13
C ASP A 94 7.79 -17.65 -0.57
N GLU A 95 7.60 -17.25 -1.82
CA GLU A 95 8.12 -16.03 -2.42
C GLU A 95 6.97 -15.07 -2.76
N VAL A 96 7.24 -13.76 -2.63
CA VAL A 96 6.33 -12.70 -3.05
C VAL A 96 7.03 -11.82 -4.07
N LEU A 97 6.44 -11.68 -5.25
CA LEU A 97 6.94 -10.79 -6.29
C LEU A 97 6.67 -9.34 -5.87
N THR A 98 7.69 -8.51 -5.85
CA THR A 98 7.58 -7.09 -5.52
C THR A 98 8.59 -6.28 -6.33
N GLN A 99 8.76 -5.00 -6.05
CA GLN A 99 9.73 -4.13 -6.74
C GLN A 99 10.78 -3.61 -5.76
N ALA A 100 12.02 -3.36 -6.28
CA ALA A 100 13.11 -2.84 -5.44
C ALA A 100 12.94 -1.34 -5.12
N LEU A 101 12.32 -0.57 -6.04
CA LEU A 101 11.97 0.82 -5.81
C LEU A 101 10.68 0.89 -5.00
N THR A 102 10.79 0.70 -3.70
CA THR A 102 9.68 0.70 -2.76
C THR A 102 10.11 1.27 -1.40
N PHE A 103 9.15 1.63 -0.58
CA PHE A 103 9.44 1.85 0.83
C PHE A 103 9.76 0.52 1.52
N VAL A 104 10.70 0.52 2.46
CA VAL A 104 11.17 -0.72 3.10
C VAL A 104 10.06 -1.55 3.76
N ALA A 105 8.94 -0.91 4.13
CA ALA A 105 7.80 -1.57 4.76
C ALA A 105 7.20 -2.69 3.89
N THR A 106 7.21 -2.54 2.55
CA THR A 106 6.75 -3.58 1.62
C THR A 106 7.56 -4.87 1.80
N CYS A 107 8.89 -4.75 1.78
CA CYS A 107 9.78 -5.90 1.98
C CYS A 107 9.74 -6.43 3.42
N ASN A 108 9.63 -5.54 4.41
CA ASN A 108 9.50 -5.94 5.81
C ASN A 108 8.23 -6.75 6.05
N ALA A 109 7.09 -6.35 5.48
CA ALA A 109 5.84 -7.10 5.61
C ALA A 109 5.96 -8.53 5.04
N ILE A 110 6.67 -8.70 3.91
CA ILE A 110 6.98 -10.01 3.34
C ILE A 110 7.86 -10.82 4.31
N SER A 111 8.89 -10.19 4.86
CA SER A 111 9.81 -10.86 5.80
C SER A 111 9.12 -11.22 7.13
N TYR A 112 8.18 -10.41 7.60
CA TYR A 112 7.45 -10.66 8.84
C TYR A 112 6.54 -11.88 8.76
N VAL A 113 6.07 -12.25 7.58
CA VAL A 113 5.35 -13.52 7.38
C VAL A 113 6.30 -14.70 7.08
N GLY A 114 7.63 -14.47 7.12
CA GLY A 114 8.66 -15.45 6.87
C GLY A 114 8.97 -15.70 5.40
N ALA A 115 8.27 -15.04 4.47
CA ALA A 115 8.47 -15.20 3.04
C ALA A 115 9.69 -14.41 2.51
N SER A 116 10.09 -14.70 1.28
CA SER A 116 11.21 -14.03 0.62
C SER A 116 10.70 -13.09 -0.48
N PRO A 117 11.14 -11.81 -0.54
CA PRO A 117 10.82 -10.93 -1.66
C PRO A 117 11.63 -11.34 -2.91
N VAL A 118 10.97 -11.32 -4.07
CA VAL A 118 11.58 -11.46 -5.39
C VAL A 118 11.33 -10.19 -6.18
N PHE A 119 12.41 -9.54 -6.61
CA PHE A 119 12.33 -8.21 -7.20
C PHE A 119 12.09 -8.25 -8.71
N ILE A 120 11.05 -7.56 -9.13
CA ILE A 120 10.71 -7.28 -10.52
C ILE A 120 11.09 -5.82 -10.81
N ASP A 121 11.62 -5.55 -11.99
CA ASP A 121 12.01 -4.20 -12.37
C ASP A 121 10.80 -3.27 -12.58
N VAL A 122 11.05 -1.97 -12.57
CA VAL A 122 10.02 -0.93 -12.65
C VAL A 122 9.97 -0.31 -14.05
N ASP A 123 8.82 0.27 -14.40
CA ASP A 123 8.70 1.16 -15.55
C ASP A 123 9.25 2.55 -15.21
N LYS A 124 9.99 3.16 -16.15
CA LYS A 124 10.66 4.45 -15.92
C LYS A 124 9.72 5.64 -15.77
N ASP A 125 8.55 5.54 -16.35
CA ASP A 125 7.54 6.62 -16.35
C ASP A 125 6.60 6.57 -15.15
N THR A 126 6.28 5.38 -14.64
CA THR A 126 5.42 5.21 -13.45
C THR A 126 6.20 4.97 -12.17
N LEU A 127 7.49 4.58 -12.26
CA LEU A 127 8.32 4.14 -11.14
C LEU A 127 7.75 2.93 -10.35
N GLY A 128 6.63 2.38 -10.80
CA GLY A 128 6.00 1.20 -10.25
C GLY A 128 6.40 -0.07 -11.00
N MET A 129 6.04 -1.24 -10.46
CA MET A 129 6.34 -2.54 -11.07
C MET A 129 5.94 -2.58 -12.54
N SER A 130 6.82 -3.08 -13.39
CA SER A 130 6.56 -3.24 -14.81
C SER A 130 5.79 -4.54 -15.10
N ALA A 131 4.60 -4.44 -15.66
CA ALA A 131 3.83 -5.60 -16.12
C ALA A 131 4.60 -6.43 -17.18
N LYS A 132 5.37 -5.75 -18.03
CA LYS A 132 6.22 -6.40 -19.05
C LYS A 132 7.32 -7.24 -18.41
N PHE A 133 8.02 -6.70 -17.40
CA PHE A 133 9.09 -7.45 -16.73
C PHE A 133 8.52 -8.54 -15.81
N LEU A 134 7.36 -8.31 -15.19
CA LEU A 134 6.63 -9.33 -14.44
C LEU A 134 6.31 -10.53 -15.34
N ARG A 135 5.72 -10.30 -16.50
CA ARG A 135 5.41 -11.37 -17.49
C ARG A 135 6.66 -12.09 -17.90
N LYS A 136 7.72 -11.37 -18.30
CA LYS A 136 9.00 -11.96 -18.71
C LYS A 136 9.63 -12.81 -17.62
N PHE A 137 9.56 -12.35 -16.36
CA PHE A 137 10.07 -13.13 -15.22
C PHE A 137 9.29 -14.45 -15.08
N LEU A 138 7.97 -14.39 -15.07
CA LEU A 138 7.13 -15.59 -14.92
C LEU A 138 7.34 -16.59 -16.06
N GLU A 139 7.38 -16.16 -17.31
CA GLU A 139 7.63 -17.02 -18.47
C GLU A 139 9.00 -17.74 -18.39
N ASN A 140 10.05 -17.02 -17.98
CA ASN A 140 11.40 -17.55 -17.98
C ASN A 140 11.76 -18.32 -16.70
N HIS A 141 11.31 -17.83 -15.55
CA HIS A 141 11.78 -18.29 -14.23
C HIS A 141 10.71 -18.99 -13.39
N ALA A 142 9.45 -19.02 -13.83
CA ALA A 142 8.40 -19.73 -13.10
C ALA A 142 7.93 -20.99 -13.83
N VAL A 143 7.39 -21.93 -13.08
CA VAL A 143 6.74 -23.14 -13.56
C VAL A 143 5.42 -23.36 -12.83
N ARG A 144 4.36 -23.69 -13.58
CA ARG A 144 3.07 -24.08 -13.01
C ARG A 144 3.12 -25.54 -12.61
N ARG A 145 2.67 -25.83 -11.39
CA ARG A 145 2.47 -27.19 -10.87
C ARG A 145 1.01 -27.31 -10.40
N GLU A 146 0.57 -28.50 -10.09
CA GLU A 146 -0.79 -28.77 -9.62
C GLU A 146 -1.23 -27.87 -8.44
N ASN A 147 -0.30 -27.58 -7.52
CA ASN A 147 -0.56 -26.83 -6.29
C ASN A 147 -0.09 -25.36 -6.34
N GLY A 148 0.24 -24.80 -7.52
CA GLY A 148 0.57 -23.39 -7.69
C GLY A 148 1.71 -23.09 -8.66
N VAL A 149 2.25 -21.89 -8.52
CA VAL A 149 3.36 -21.37 -9.33
C VAL A 149 4.65 -21.43 -8.51
N PHE A 150 5.73 -21.91 -9.11
CA PHE A 150 7.00 -22.10 -8.42
C PHE A 150 8.14 -21.42 -9.19
N ASN A 151 9.08 -20.82 -8.48
CA ASN A 151 10.31 -20.31 -9.03
C ASN A 151 11.25 -21.49 -9.35
N LYS A 152 11.70 -21.60 -10.61
CA LYS A 152 12.56 -22.69 -11.08
C LYS A 152 13.93 -22.74 -10.38
N SER A 153 14.41 -21.58 -9.90
CA SER A 153 15.76 -21.48 -9.30
C SER A 153 15.78 -21.81 -7.81
N THR A 154 14.73 -21.41 -7.07
CA THR A 154 14.64 -21.59 -5.62
C THR A 154 13.77 -22.77 -5.23
N GLU A 155 12.98 -23.32 -6.13
CA GLU A 155 11.93 -24.31 -5.93
C GLU A 155 10.82 -23.85 -4.97
N LYS A 156 10.84 -22.57 -4.53
CA LYS A 156 9.83 -21.98 -3.66
C LYS A 156 8.59 -21.59 -4.43
N ARG A 157 7.45 -21.59 -3.74
CA ARG A 157 6.17 -21.18 -4.31
C ARG A 157 6.08 -19.66 -4.41
N ILE A 158 5.74 -19.15 -5.57
CA ILE A 158 5.37 -17.75 -5.79
C ILE A 158 3.91 -17.58 -5.35
N LYS A 159 3.70 -17.06 -4.15
CA LYS A 159 2.39 -17.09 -3.49
C LYS A 159 1.58 -15.82 -3.67
N ALA A 160 2.22 -14.67 -3.91
CA ALA A 160 1.57 -13.39 -4.16
C ALA A 160 2.44 -12.50 -5.04
N CYS A 161 1.80 -11.49 -5.65
CA CYS A 161 2.44 -10.36 -6.28
C CYS A 161 2.01 -9.08 -5.53
N MET A 162 2.98 -8.27 -5.10
CA MET A 162 2.75 -7.08 -4.28
C MET A 162 3.46 -5.87 -4.87
N PRO A 163 2.89 -5.25 -5.93
CA PRO A 163 3.38 -3.98 -6.47
C PRO A 163 3.07 -2.83 -5.51
N MET A 164 3.93 -1.79 -5.53
CA MET A 164 3.70 -0.52 -4.85
C MET A 164 3.38 0.57 -5.88
N HIS A 165 2.44 1.44 -5.54
CA HIS A 165 2.21 2.69 -6.25
C HIS A 165 3.18 3.75 -5.72
N THR A 166 4.36 3.84 -6.32
CA THR A 166 5.48 4.66 -5.84
C THR A 166 5.10 6.14 -5.82
N PHE A 167 5.24 6.79 -4.67
CA PHE A 167 4.81 8.19 -4.42
C PHE A 167 3.33 8.45 -4.73
N GLY A 168 2.49 7.42 -4.71
CA GLY A 168 1.08 7.52 -5.08
C GLY A 168 0.83 7.57 -6.59
N ILE A 169 1.85 7.48 -7.42
CA ILE A 169 1.71 7.38 -8.87
C ILE A 169 1.23 5.97 -9.23
N PRO A 170 0.08 5.81 -9.90
CA PRO A 170 -0.40 4.50 -10.26
C PRO A 170 0.58 3.77 -11.19
N CYS A 171 1.03 2.57 -10.80
CA CYS A 171 1.63 1.66 -11.77
C CYS A 171 0.57 1.20 -12.78
N ARG A 172 0.94 0.49 -13.85
CA ARG A 172 -0.01 -0.10 -14.81
C ARG A 172 -0.74 -1.28 -14.17
N ILE A 173 -1.54 -0.97 -13.15
CA ILE A 173 -2.08 -1.97 -12.23
C ILE A 173 -3.02 -2.96 -12.93
N GLN A 174 -3.80 -2.52 -13.94
CA GLN A 174 -4.66 -3.44 -14.68
C GLN A 174 -3.83 -4.47 -15.45
N GLU A 175 -2.76 -4.04 -16.13
CA GLU A 175 -1.87 -4.95 -16.84
C GLU A 175 -1.18 -5.96 -15.88
N ILE A 176 -0.80 -5.50 -14.68
CA ILE A 176 -0.25 -6.38 -13.63
C ILE A 176 -1.31 -7.36 -13.13
N ALA A 177 -2.54 -6.90 -12.91
CA ALA A 177 -3.66 -7.74 -12.50
C ALA A 177 -3.96 -8.83 -13.53
N ASP A 178 -3.94 -8.47 -14.81
CA ASP A 178 -4.14 -9.42 -15.92
C ASP A 178 -3.06 -10.53 -15.93
N VAL A 179 -1.78 -10.15 -15.75
CA VAL A 179 -0.68 -11.11 -15.64
C VAL A 179 -0.85 -12.00 -14.41
N CYS A 180 -1.19 -11.42 -13.27
CA CYS A 180 -1.42 -12.17 -12.03
C CYS A 180 -2.59 -13.16 -12.17
N HIS A 181 -3.70 -12.72 -12.77
CA HIS A 181 -4.86 -13.56 -13.05
C HIS A 181 -4.50 -14.71 -13.99
N GLU A 182 -3.80 -14.43 -15.09
CA GLU A 182 -3.33 -15.46 -16.04
C GLU A 182 -2.50 -16.53 -15.33
N TRP A 183 -1.66 -16.15 -14.39
CA TRP A 183 -0.79 -17.08 -13.66
C TRP A 183 -1.43 -17.68 -12.39
N GLY A 184 -2.61 -17.22 -11.99
CA GLY A 184 -3.26 -17.67 -10.76
C GLY A 184 -2.53 -17.23 -9.50
N ILE A 185 -1.87 -16.06 -9.53
CA ILE A 185 -1.13 -15.47 -8.42
C ILE A 185 -1.99 -14.36 -7.81
N PRO A 186 -2.32 -14.40 -6.51
CA PRO A 186 -3.02 -13.31 -5.85
C PRO A 186 -2.26 -11.97 -5.95
N LEU A 187 -2.98 -10.90 -6.31
CA LEU A 187 -2.47 -9.54 -6.35
C LEU A 187 -2.81 -8.85 -5.03
N ILE A 188 -1.82 -8.25 -4.37
CA ILE A 188 -1.97 -7.42 -3.17
C ILE A 188 -1.34 -6.06 -3.50
N GLU A 189 -2.10 -4.97 -3.38
CA GLU A 189 -1.56 -3.65 -3.72
C GLU A 189 -0.98 -2.96 -2.48
N ASP A 190 0.28 -2.52 -2.57
CA ASP A 190 0.81 -1.53 -1.64
C ASP A 190 0.39 -0.13 -2.13
N ALA A 191 -0.75 0.31 -1.61
CA ALA A 191 -1.37 1.60 -1.88
C ALA A 191 -1.15 2.61 -0.72
N ALA A 192 -0.07 2.41 0.08
CA ALA A 192 0.21 3.20 1.27
C ALA A 192 0.35 4.71 1.01
N GLU A 193 0.59 5.11 -0.23
CA GLU A 193 0.76 6.51 -0.66
C GLU A 193 -0.29 6.96 -1.69
N SER A 194 -1.28 6.12 -1.97
CA SER A 194 -2.17 6.32 -3.14
C SER A 194 -3.58 6.75 -2.77
N MET A 195 -3.84 7.20 -1.54
CA MET A 195 -5.17 7.69 -1.19
C MET A 195 -5.58 8.86 -2.10
N GLY A 196 -6.64 8.67 -2.89
CA GLY A 196 -7.08 9.62 -3.91
C GLY A 196 -6.39 9.50 -5.26
N SER A 197 -5.56 8.48 -5.49
CA SER A 197 -4.97 8.18 -6.80
C SER A 197 -5.86 7.22 -7.59
N PHE A 198 -6.01 7.47 -8.90
CA PHE A 198 -6.87 6.69 -9.77
C PHE A 198 -6.10 6.18 -10.99
N TYR A 199 -6.33 4.94 -11.34
CA TYR A 199 -5.96 4.37 -12.62
C TYR A 199 -7.23 4.17 -13.44
N GLU A 200 -7.34 4.84 -14.60
CA GLU A 200 -8.53 4.77 -15.48
C GLU A 200 -9.88 4.92 -14.75
N LYS A 201 -10.01 5.90 -13.87
CA LYS A 201 -11.22 6.22 -13.08
C LYS A 201 -11.54 5.25 -11.93
N ARG A 202 -10.72 4.22 -11.69
CA ARG A 202 -10.82 3.33 -10.56
C ARG A 202 -9.73 3.65 -9.54
N HIS A 203 -10.09 3.74 -8.26
CA HIS A 203 -9.14 4.05 -7.19
C HIS A 203 -8.08 2.95 -7.08
N THR A 204 -6.79 3.33 -7.01
CA THR A 204 -5.71 2.38 -6.71
C THR A 204 -5.93 1.75 -5.34
N GLY A 205 -5.54 0.49 -5.20
CA GLY A 205 -5.87 -0.29 -4.00
C GLY A 205 -7.20 -1.04 -4.08
N THR A 206 -7.87 -1.02 -5.26
CA THR A 206 -9.10 -1.80 -5.46
C THR A 206 -8.98 -2.84 -6.57
N PHE A 207 -7.82 -3.00 -7.21
CA PHE A 207 -7.61 -3.93 -8.34
C PHE A 207 -7.22 -5.33 -7.89
N GLY A 208 -6.59 -5.46 -6.73
CA GLY A 208 -6.12 -6.73 -6.19
C GLY A 208 -7.14 -7.44 -5.30
N LEU A 209 -6.74 -8.61 -4.81
CA LEU A 209 -7.49 -9.36 -3.79
C LEU A 209 -7.63 -8.54 -2.50
N MET A 210 -6.58 -7.84 -2.12
CA MET A 210 -6.49 -6.93 -0.97
C MET A 210 -5.49 -5.82 -1.26
N SER A 211 -5.60 -4.73 -0.52
CA SER A 211 -4.61 -3.67 -0.53
C SER A 211 -4.39 -3.06 0.85
N ALA A 212 -3.29 -2.31 0.97
CA ALA A 212 -2.97 -1.56 2.17
C ALA A 212 -2.88 -0.05 1.88
N VAL A 213 -3.59 0.75 2.66
CA VAL A 213 -3.48 2.22 2.70
C VAL A 213 -2.85 2.64 4.02
N SER A 214 -2.08 3.71 4.03
CA SER A 214 -1.43 4.24 5.24
C SER A 214 -1.94 5.63 5.58
N PHE A 215 -2.18 5.85 6.88
CA PHE A 215 -2.54 7.14 7.47
C PHE A 215 -1.48 7.61 8.47
N ASN A 216 -0.20 7.23 8.23
CA ASN A 216 0.92 7.71 9.02
C ASN A 216 1.10 9.23 8.88
N GLY A 217 1.82 9.87 9.81
CA GLY A 217 1.99 11.31 9.90
C GLY A 217 2.48 12.01 8.64
N ASN A 218 3.17 11.31 7.76
CA ASN A 218 3.73 11.82 6.51
C ASN A 218 2.91 11.47 5.25
N LYS A 219 1.71 10.91 5.38
CA LYS A 219 0.88 10.52 4.24
C LYS A 219 -0.05 11.66 3.80
N ILE A 220 -0.71 11.50 2.65
CA ILE A 220 -1.62 12.49 2.06
C ILE A 220 -2.69 12.92 3.06
N ILE A 221 -3.23 11.97 3.83
CA ILE A 221 -4.14 12.19 4.94
C ILE A 221 -3.64 11.37 6.13
N THR A 222 -3.74 11.91 7.34
CA THR A 222 -3.13 11.29 8.52
C THR A 222 -4.08 11.21 9.70
N THR A 223 -3.92 10.11 10.45
CA THR A 223 -4.50 9.91 11.80
C THR A 223 -3.40 9.88 12.88
N GLY A 224 -2.19 10.40 12.55
CA GLY A 224 -1.00 10.30 13.40
C GLY A 224 -0.26 8.98 13.15
N GLY A 225 -0.85 7.87 13.50
CA GLY A 225 -0.58 6.52 13.04
C GLY A 225 -1.88 5.87 12.63
N GLY A 226 -1.86 4.99 11.63
CA GLY A 226 -3.05 4.32 11.14
C GLY A 226 -2.80 3.64 9.80
N GLY A 227 -3.62 2.67 9.48
CA GLY A 227 -3.66 2.00 8.20
C GLY A 227 -5.04 1.44 7.93
N MET A 228 -5.26 1.02 6.71
CA MET A 228 -6.50 0.38 6.28
C MET A 228 -6.18 -0.75 5.32
N LEU A 229 -6.81 -1.89 5.51
CA LEU A 229 -6.85 -2.96 4.54
C LEU A 229 -8.15 -2.83 3.75
N LEU A 230 -8.05 -2.84 2.42
CA LEU A 230 -9.20 -2.79 1.52
C LEU A 230 -9.40 -4.16 0.85
N THR A 231 -10.64 -4.57 0.65
CA THR A 231 -11.00 -5.77 -0.11
C THR A 231 -12.48 -5.75 -0.52
N ASP A 232 -12.80 -6.36 -1.64
CA ASP A 232 -14.19 -6.56 -2.06
C ASP A 232 -14.77 -7.89 -1.51
N ASP A 233 -13.96 -8.72 -0.85
CA ASP A 233 -14.38 -10.01 -0.31
C ASP A 233 -14.77 -9.88 1.19
N ASP A 234 -16.05 -10.06 1.47
CA ASP A 234 -16.62 -9.99 2.84
C ASP A 234 -16.00 -10.99 3.82
N GLN A 235 -15.57 -12.16 3.34
CA GLN A 235 -14.99 -13.19 4.21
C GLN A 235 -13.56 -12.81 4.58
N LEU A 236 -12.80 -12.26 3.63
CA LEU A 236 -11.46 -11.74 3.90
C LEU A 236 -11.53 -10.52 4.83
N ALA A 237 -12.49 -9.61 4.63
CA ALA A 237 -12.71 -8.48 5.52
C ALA A 237 -13.02 -8.92 6.96
N LYS A 238 -13.94 -9.89 7.14
CA LYS A 238 -14.27 -10.46 8.46
C LYS A 238 -13.03 -11.10 9.10
N ARG A 239 -12.24 -11.84 8.34
CA ARG A 239 -11.01 -12.46 8.83
C ARG A 239 -9.98 -11.41 9.22
N ALA A 240 -9.81 -10.36 8.40
CA ALA A 240 -8.93 -9.24 8.72
C ALA A 240 -9.35 -8.56 10.02
N LYS A 241 -10.64 -8.23 10.16
CA LYS A 241 -11.19 -7.64 11.39
C LYS A 241 -10.93 -8.50 12.62
N HIS A 242 -11.15 -9.82 12.52
CA HIS A 242 -10.92 -10.76 13.62
C HIS A 242 -9.44 -10.85 14.05
N ILE A 243 -8.50 -10.73 13.10
CA ILE A 243 -7.06 -10.79 13.41
C ILE A 243 -6.58 -9.48 14.06
N THR A 244 -7.27 -8.36 13.79
CA THR A 244 -6.82 -7.00 14.17
C THR A 244 -7.52 -6.42 15.39
N THR A 245 -8.53 -7.08 15.89
CA THR A 245 -9.30 -6.71 17.10
C THR A 245 -9.35 -7.85 18.10
#